data_84bb5b9cf6d8dc650e562d59722dcb8b
#
_entry.id   84bb5b9cf6d8dc650e562d59722dcb8b
#
_cell.length_a   1.000
_cell.length_b   1.000
_cell.length_c   1.000
_cell.angle_alpha   90.00
_cell.angle_beta   90.00
_cell.angle_gamma   90.00
#
_symmetry.space_group_name_H-M   'P 1'
#
loop_
_entity.id
_entity.type
_entity.pdbx_description
1 polymer ?
#
loop_
_entity_poly.entity_id
_entity_poly.type
_entity_poly.pdbx_seq_one_letter_code
_entity_poly.pdbx_strand_id
1 'polypeptide(L)'
;AILEIGEYENFLIILKNENPYVSDIFASANDKESLGKSSITKETLNLIIDRYVMQIKQNLVAYANRYKINKIDQLFVVTNSPNTTEIVKVLSSKLSDIKISIFNPFEKLKLPAQITDKLKAEDNKSAFTASVGLATRKLDIFGYYKKVTGVQNINLLPNREAVKKGQRTKLVSGIFVTIIIIIVLSLSGYYG
;
A
#
# COMPACT_ATOMS: atom_id res chain seq x y z
N ALA A 1 5.60 -14.13 8.01
CA ALA A 1 6.16 -13.59 6.79
C ALA A 1 5.06 -12.96 5.94
N ILE A 2 5.42 -12.13 4.99
CA ILE A 2 4.53 -11.51 4.00
C ILE A 2 5.10 -11.78 2.61
N LEU A 3 4.27 -12.28 1.71
CA LEU A 3 4.57 -12.43 0.28
C LEU A 3 3.74 -11.39 -0.48
N GLU A 4 4.40 -10.47 -1.16
CA GLU A 4 3.76 -9.57 -2.10
C GLU A 4 3.85 -10.13 -3.52
N ILE A 5 2.71 -10.21 -4.19
CA ILE A 5 2.57 -10.59 -5.60
C ILE A 5 1.95 -9.40 -6.31
N GLY A 6 2.79 -8.52 -6.82
CA GLY A 6 2.42 -7.28 -7.50
C GLY A 6 2.65 -7.32 -9.01
N GLU A 7 2.09 -6.33 -9.69
CA GLU A 7 2.32 -6.12 -11.11
C GLU A 7 3.77 -5.72 -11.42
N TYR A 8 4.34 -4.87 -10.57
CA TYR A 8 5.69 -4.32 -10.79
C TYR A 8 6.74 -5.04 -9.97
N GLU A 9 6.47 -5.28 -8.72
CA GLU A 9 7.42 -5.80 -7.75
C GLU A 9 6.82 -6.99 -7.01
N ASN A 10 7.68 -7.92 -6.62
CA ASN A 10 7.30 -9.09 -5.84
C ASN A 10 8.38 -9.34 -4.80
N PHE A 11 7.99 -9.44 -3.54
CA PHE A 11 8.95 -9.69 -2.45
C PHE A 11 8.42 -10.66 -1.42
N LEU A 12 9.37 -11.30 -0.76
CA LEU A 12 9.16 -12.00 0.49
C LEU A 12 9.76 -11.17 1.62
N ILE A 13 8.92 -10.79 2.57
CA ILE A 13 9.33 -10.07 3.77
C ILE A 13 9.18 -10.99 4.97
N ILE A 14 10.27 -11.22 5.70
CA ILE A 14 10.25 -11.98 6.94
C ILE A 14 10.58 -11.03 8.09
N LEU A 15 9.70 -10.93 9.07
CA LEU A 15 9.88 -10.09 10.25
C LEU A 15 10.31 -10.95 11.42
N LYS A 16 11.42 -10.56 12.05
CA LYS A 16 11.88 -11.10 13.33
C LYS A 16 12.26 -9.96 14.26
N ASN A 17 11.61 -9.87 15.42
CA ASN A 17 11.92 -8.86 16.43
C ASN A 17 12.07 -7.46 15.81
N GLU A 18 11.07 -7.05 15.01
CA GLU A 18 11.00 -5.75 14.32
C GLU A 18 12.04 -5.54 13.20
N ASN A 19 12.91 -6.50 12.93
CA ASN A 19 13.89 -6.39 11.84
C ASN A 19 13.36 -7.11 10.59
N PRO A 20 13.09 -6.39 9.49
CA PRO A 20 12.67 -6.99 8.24
C PRO A 20 13.86 -7.60 7.49
N TYR A 21 13.68 -8.83 7.03
CA TYR A 21 14.47 -9.42 5.96
C TYR A 21 13.64 -9.37 4.70
N VAL A 22 14.13 -8.65 3.70
CA VAL A 22 13.44 -8.48 2.42
C VAL A 22 14.23 -9.20 1.33
N SER A 23 13.54 -9.98 0.53
CA SER A 23 14.09 -10.67 -0.62
C SER A 23 13.18 -10.53 -1.81
N ASP A 24 13.75 -10.19 -2.97
CA ASP A 24 13.00 -10.13 -4.22
C ASP A 24 12.57 -11.53 -4.67
N ILE A 25 11.39 -11.62 -5.24
CA ILE A 25 10.88 -12.80 -5.92
C ILE A 25 10.78 -12.47 -7.40
N PHE A 26 11.52 -13.18 -8.21
CA PHE A 26 11.48 -12.97 -9.66
C PHE A 26 10.20 -13.53 -10.27
N ALA A 27 9.50 -12.70 -11.04
CA ALA A 27 8.39 -13.10 -11.89
C ALA A 27 8.61 -12.54 -13.30
N SER A 28 8.47 -13.38 -14.32
CA SER A 28 8.58 -12.93 -15.69
C SER A 28 7.43 -11.98 -16.07
N ALA A 29 7.60 -11.18 -17.12
CA ALA A 29 6.54 -10.30 -17.61
C ALA A 29 5.26 -11.11 -17.97
N ASN A 30 5.41 -12.28 -18.57
CA ASN A 30 4.30 -13.16 -18.92
C ASN A 30 3.58 -13.70 -17.67
N ASP A 31 4.32 -13.99 -16.58
CA ASP A 31 3.72 -14.44 -15.33
C ASP A 31 2.88 -13.34 -14.70
N LYS A 32 3.42 -12.12 -14.65
CA LYS A 32 2.74 -10.94 -14.10
C LYS A 32 1.47 -10.64 -14.89
N GLU A 33 1.56 -10.61 -16.22
CA GLU A 33 0.41 -10.43 -17.10
C GLU A 33 -0.66 -11.50 -16.89
N SER A 34 -0.26 -12.77 -16.79
CA SER A 34 -1.18 -13.89 -16.59
C SER A 34 -1.89 -13.81 -15.23
N LEU A 35 -1.19 -13.43 -14.17
CA LEU A 35 -1.76 -13.23 -12.85
C LEU A 35 -2.72 -12.02 -12.78
N GLY A 36 -2.56 -11.02 -13.64
CA GLY A 36 -3.44 -9.86 -13.76
C GLY A 36 -4.73 -10.12 -14.53
N LYS A 37 -4.82 -11.22 -15.31
CA LYS A 37 -6.03 -11.57 -16.08
C LYS A 37 -7.13 -12.10 -15.17
N SER A 38 -8.38 -11.75 -15.45
CA SER A 38 -9.54 -12.22 -14.68
C SER A 38 -9.78 -13.74 -14.80
N SER A 39 -9.30 -14.35 -15.88
CA SER A 39 -9.34 -15.80 -16.05
C SER A 39 -7.95 -16.33 -16.39
N ILE A 40 -7.45 -17.21 -15.53
CA ILE A 40 -6.20 -17.94 -15.72
C ILE A 40 -6.50 -19.43 -15.65
N THR A 41 -5.87 -20.23 -16.51
CA THR A 41 -6.03 -21.68 -16.43
C THR A 41 -5.33 -22.24 -15.20
N LYS A 42 -5.86 -23.33 -14.64
CA LYS A 42 -5.27 -23.96 -13.46
C LYS A 42 -3.83 -24.42 -13.71
N GLU A 43 -3.54 -24.91 -14.92
CA GLU A 43 -2.22 -25.35 -15.32
C GLU A 43 -1.23 -24.18 -15.30
N THR A 44 -1.59 -23.06 -15.92
CA THR A 44 -0.75 -21.85 -15.97
C THR A 44 -0.54 -21.31 -14.56
N LEU A 45 -1.58 -21.21 -13.74
CA LEU A 45 -1.48 -20.77 -12.35
C LEU A 45 -0.54 -21.68 -11.55
N ASN A 46 -0.68 -23.00 -11.66
CA ASN A 46 0.18 -23.95 -10.97
C ASN A 46 1.65 -23.77 -11.36
N LEU A 47 1.97 -23.61 -12.65
CA LEU A 47 3.33 -23.39 -13.15
C LEU A 47 3.94 -22.08 -12.62
N ILE A 48 3.15 -21.01 -12.57
CA ILE A 48 3.60 -19.73 -12.01
C ILE A 48 3.87 -19.90 -10.52
N ILE A 49 2.92 -20.45 -9.77
CA ILE A 49 3.04 -20.64 -8.32
C ILE A 49 4.19 -21.59 -7.97
N ASP A 50 4.50 -22.59 -8.78
CA ASP A 50 5.67 -23.44 -8.57
C ASP A 50 6.98 -22.65 -8.57
N ARG A 51 7.11 -21.69 -9.47
CA ARG A 51 8.29 -20.79 -9.49
C ARG A 51 8.38 -19.91 -8.24
N TYR A 52 7.24 -19.40 -7.75
CA TYR A 52 7.21 -18.67 -6.48
C TYR A 52 7.59 -19.56 -5.30
N VAL A 53 6.99 -20.75 -5.20
CA VAL A 53 7.27 -21.71 -4.12
C VAL A 53 8.74 -22.10 -4.06
N MET A 54 9.36 -22.35 -5.21
CA MET A 54 10.80 -22.66 -5.28
C MET A 54 11.63 -21.51 -4.70
N GLN A 55 11.37 -20.27 -5.09
CA GLN A 55 12.08 -19.11 -4.60
C GLN A 55 11.80 -18.84 -3.12
N ILE A 56 10.54 -18.99 -2.68
CA ILE A 56 10.18 -18.89 -1.26
C ILE A 56 10.99 -19.88 -0.44
N LYS A 57 11.04 -21.15 -0.84
CA LYS A 57 11.82 -22.18 -0.13
C LYS A 57 13.30 -21.84 -0.07
N GLN A 58 13.89 -21.38 -1.17
CA GLN A 58 15.29 -20.93 -1.20
C GLN A 58 15.56 -19.77 -0.23
N ASN A 59 14.68 -18.77 -0.22
CA ASN A 59 14.77 -17.62 0.68
C ASN A 59 14.58 -18.01 2.15
N LEU A 60 13.70 -18.95 2.44
CA LEU A 60 13.51 -19.48 3.80
C LEU A 60 14.74 -20.21 4.31
N VAL A 61 15.39 -20.99 3.46
CA VAL A 61 16.67 -21.67 3.79
C VAL A 61 17.77 -20.64 4.03
N ALA A 62 17.90 -19.64 3.16
CA ALA A 62 18.90 -18.58 3.32
C ALA A 62 18.68 -17.79 4.62
N TYR A 63 17.42 -17.47 4.93
CA TYR A 63 17.05 -16.80 6.16
C TYR A 63 17.35 -17.66 7.40
N ALA A 64 16.98 -18.95 7.37
CA ALA A 64 17.22 -19.89 8.46
C ALA A 64 18.73 -20.01 8.77
N ASN A 65 19.55 -20.12 7.74
CA ASN A 65 21.00 -20.20 7.87
C ASN A 65 21.59 -18.91 8.49
N ARG A 66 21.10 -17.74 8.07
CA ARG A 66 21.60 -16.45 8.54
C ARG A 66 21.19 -16.14 9.97
N TYR A 67 19.94 -16.44 10.35
CA TYR A 67 19.36 -16.02 11.62
C TYR A 67 19.13 -17.15 12.63
N LYS A 68 19.52 -18.39 12.28
CA LYS A 68 19.35 -19.59 13.13
C LYS A 68 17.89 -19.82 13.54
N ILE A 69 16.97 -19.64 12.59
CA ILE A 69 15.53 -19.82 12.78
C ILE A 69 15.05 -20.87 11.80
N ASN A 70 14.38 -21.88 12.30
CA ASN A 70 14.03 -23.06 11.51
C ASN A 70 12.57 -23.07 11.03
N LYS A 71 11.73 -22.12 11.47
CA LYS A 71 10.31 -22.19 11.16
C LYS A 71 9.67 -20.79 10.98
N ILE A 72 8.80 -20.70 9.99
CA ILE A 72 7.85 -19.61 9.81
C ILE A 72 6.46 -20.16 10.06
N ASP A 73 5.72 -19.58 11.00
CA ASP A 73 4.40 -20.08 11.39
C ASP A 73 3.31 -19.67 10.42
N GLN A 74 3.45 -18.47 9.84
CA GLN A 74 2.42 -17.90 8.99
C GLN A 74 3.01 -17.04 7.85
N LEU A 75 2.42 -17.22 6.65
CA LEU A 75 2.69 -16.42 5.47
C LEU A 75 1.42 -15.69 5.04
N PHE A 76 1.45 -14.38 5.10
CA PHE A 76 0.40 -13.53 4.56
C PHE A 76 0.67 -13.20 3.10
N VAL A 77 -0.35 -13.29 2.27
CA VAL A 77 -0.28 -12.92 0.85
C VAL A 77 -0.91 -11.56 0.65
N VAL A 78 -0.18 -10.69 0.00
CA VAL A 78 -0.62 -9.36 -0.45
C VAL A 78 -0.62 -9.37 -1.97
N THR A 79 -1.76 -9.12 -2.60
CA THR A 79 -1.85 -9.06 -4.06
C THR A 79 -3.10 -8.29 -4.49
N ASN A 80 -3.02 -7.66 -5.64
CA ASN A 80 -4.16 -7.04 -6.32
C ASN A 80 -4.71 -7.92 -7.48
N SER A 81 -4.21 -9.15 -7.61
CA SER A 81 -4.69 -10.10 -8.63
C SER A 81 -6.17 -10.43 -8.43
N PRO A 82 -6.97 -10.50 -9.49
CA PRO A 82 -8.35 -10.98 -9.41
C PRO A 82 -8.44 -12.45 -8.98
N ASN A 83 -7.34 -13.20 -9.12
CA ASN A 83 -7.26 -14.63 -8.76
C ASN A 83 -6.72 -14.87 -7.34
N THR A 84 -6.82 -13.91 -6.44
CA THR A 84 -6.23 -13.94 -5.08
C THR A 84 -6.56 -15.22 -4.33
N THR A 85 -7.82 -15.64 -4.32
CA THR A 85 -8.28 -16.85 -3.61
C THR A 85 -7.64 -18.11 -4.17
N GLU A 86 -7.56 -18.24 -5.49
CA GLU A 86 -6.95 -19.39 -6.16
C GLU A 86 -5.42 -19.41 -5.92
N ILE A 87 -4.77 -18.26 -5.96
CA ILE A 87 -3.34 -18.12 -5.64
C ILE A 87 -3.07 -18.67 -4.23
N VAL A 88 -3.82 -18.22 -3.22
CA VAL A 88 -3.66 -18.65 -1.83
C VAL A 88 -3.94 -20.15 -1.68
N LYS A 89 -4.95 -20.67 -2.37
CA LYS A 89 -5.28 -22.11 -2.35
C LYS A 89 -4.14 -22.96 -2.92
N VAL A 90 -3.58 -22.58 -4.06
CA VAL A 90 -2.46 -23.29 -4.68
C VAL A 90 -1.20 -23.18 -3.83
N LEU A 91 -0.87 -22.00 -3.30
CA LEU A 91 0.25 -21.83 -2.38
C LEU A 91 0.09 -22.73 -1.13
N SER A 92 -1.09 -22.76 -0.53
CA SER A 92 -1.36 -23.58 0.66
C SER A 92 -1.20 -25.08 0.40
N SER A 93 -1.55 -25.54 -0.79
CA SER A 93 -1.35 -26.96 -1.16
C SER A 93 0.12 -27.34 -1.35
N LYS A 94 0.99 -26.37 -1.72
CA LYS A 94 2.41 -26.59 -2.02
C LYS A 94 3.35 -26.27 -0.84
N LEU A 95 2.88 -25.48 0.12
CA LEU A 95 3.59 -25.10 1.35
C LEU A 95 2.77 -25.51 2.58
N SER A 96 2.48 -26.82 2.68
CA SER A 96 1.60 -27.40 3.70
C SER A 96 2.05 -27.14 5.14
N ASP A 97 3.35 -26.92 5.36
CA ASP A 97 3.93 -26.71 6.69
C ASP A 97 3.76 -25.28 7.20
N ILE A 98 3.26 -24.37 6.36
CA ILE A 98 3.10 -22.95 6.66
C ILE A 98 1.63 -22.57 6.51
N LYS A 99 1.05 -21.94 7.54
CA LYS A 99 -0.31 -21.40 7.44
C LYS A 99 -0.30 -20.21 6.49
N ILE A 100 -1.08 -20.27 5.38
CA ILE A 100 -1.16 -19.21 4.39
C ILE A 100 -2.55 -18.56 4.45
N SER A 101 -2.58 -17.22 4.41
CA SER A 101 -3.82 -16.45 4.40
C SER A 101 -3.63 -15.12 3.65
N ILE A 102 -4.74 -14.56 3.17
CA ILE A 102 -4.74 -13.21 2.59
C ILE A 102 -4.51 -12.21 3.71
N PHE A 103 -3.64 -11.22 3.47
CA PHE A 103 -3.40 -10.15 4.42
C PHE A 103 -4.59 -9.19 4.46
N ASN A 104 -5.08 -8.91 5.66
CA ASN A 104 -6.10 -7.88 5.87
C ASN A 104 -5.49 -6.68 6.62
N PRO A 105 -5.19 -5.57 5.94
CA PRO A 105 -4.56 -4.42 6.57
C PRO A 105 -5.47 -3.67 7.55
N PHE A 106 -6.77 -3.96 7.56
CA PHE A 106 -7.77 -3.30 8.40
C PHE A 106 -8.07 -4.04 9.69
N GLU A 107 -7.56 -5.26 9.87
CA GLU A 107 -7.94 -6.16 10.97
C GLU A 107 -7.77 -5.53 12.36
N LYS A 108 -6.74 -4.72 12.56
CA LYS A 108 -6.42 -4.07 13.84
C LYS A 108 -6.75 -2.58 13.86
N LEU A 109 -7.42 -2.06 12.83
CA LEU A 109 -7.75 -0.64 12.74
C LEU A 109 -9.20 -0.39 13.20
N LYS A 110 -9.37 0.66 14.00
CA LYS A 110 -10.71 1.19 14.33
C LYS A 110 -11.18 2.07 13.17
N LEU A 111 -12.13 1.57 12.39
CA LEU A 111 -12.65 2.25 11.22
C LEU A 111 -14.03 2.87 11.53
N PRO A 112 -14.36 4.02 10.93
CA PRO A 112 -15.73 4.54 10.93
C PRO A 112 -16.70 3.53 10.27
N ALA A 113 -17.97 3.50 10.75
CA ALA A 113 -18.98 2.57 10.26
C ALA A 113 -19.16 2.62 8.74
N GLN A 114 -19.20 3.83 8.18
CA GLN A 114 -19.34 4.03 6.73
C GLN A 114 -18.25 3.37 5.88
N ILE A 115 -17.01 3.32 6.40
CA ILE A 115 -15.89 2.66 5.72
C ILE A 115 -15.98 1.16 5.92
N THR A 116 -16.36 0.72 7.11
CA THR A 116 -16.53 -0.70 7.44
C THR A 116 -17.55 -1.35 6.51
N ASP A 117 -18.67 -0.69 6.24
CA ASP A 117 -19.71 -1.25 5.37
C ASP A 117 -19.25 -1.35 3.90
N LYS A 118 -18.50 -0.38 3.40
CA LYS A 118 -17.88 -0.46 2.06
C LYS A 118 -16.86 -1.59 1.97
N LEU A 119 -16.06 -1.78 3.01
CA LEU A 119 -15.04 -2.85 3.05
C LEU A 119 -15.62 -4.26 3.20
N LYS A 120 -16.87 -4.41 3.67
CA LYS A 120 -17.56 -5.71 3.70
C LYS A 120 -17.83 -6.25 2.28
N ALA A 121 -18.08 -5.34 1.33
CA ALA A 121 -18.33 -5.69 -0.06
C ALA A 121 -17.03 -5.96 -0.86
N GLU A 122 -15.87 -5.72 -0.27
CA GLU A 122 -14.58 -5.89 -0.93
C GLU A 122 -13.99 -7.27 -0.63
N ASP A 123 -13.85 -8.09 -1.66
CA ASP A 123 -13.33 -9.46 -1.53
C ASP A 123 -11.82 -9.48 -1.27
N ASN A 124 -11.07 -8.59 -1.89
CA ASN A 124 -9.61 -8.53 -1.77
C ASN A 124 -9.12 -7.30 -0.99
N LYS A 125 -9.19 -7.37 0.33
CA LYS A 125 -8.72 -6.28 1.21
C LYS A 125 -7.21 -6.08 1.16
N SER A 126 -6.43 -7.07 0.73
CA SER A 126 -4.97 -6.94 0.67
C SER A 126 -4.50 -5.91 -0.35
N ALA A 127 -5.30 -5.60 -1.37
CA ALA A 127 -5.01 -4.55 -2.35
C ALA A 127 -4.81 -3.15 -1.72
N PHE A 128 -5.37 -2.92 -0.52
CA PHE A 128 -5.24 -1.66 0.20
C PHE A 128 -4.01 -1.58 1.11
N THR A 129 -3.16 -2.61 1.15
CA THR A 129 -2.02 -2.70 2.09
C THR A 129 -1.09 -1.49 1.99
N ALA A 130 -0.69 -1.10 0.79
CA ALA A 130 0.17 0.06 0.58
C ALA A 130 -0.49 1.37 1.03
N SER A 131 -1.77 1.56 0.72
CA SER A 131 -2.53 2.76 1.11
C SER A 131 -2.69 2.87 2.61
N VAL A 132 -2.99 1.76 3.29
CA VAL A 132 -3.08 1.70 4.75
C VAL A 132 -1.71 1.93 5.38
N GLY A 133 -0.66 1.30 4.85
CA GLY A 133 0.71 1.52 5.29
C GLY A 133 1.13 2.99 5.22
N LEU A 134 0.81 3.68 4.12
CA LEU A 134 1.06 5.11 3.97
C LEU A 134 0.24 5.96 4.96
N ALA A 135 -1.03 5.62 5.17
CA ALA A 135 -1.90 6.35 6.10
C ALA A 135 -1.44 6.20 7.55
N THR A 136 -0.95 5.03 7.93
CA THR A 136 -0.47 4.72 9.29
C THR A 136 0.99 5.11 9.51
N ARG A 137 1.70 5.56 8.49
CA ARG A 137 3.12 5.93 8.54
C ARG A 137 3.46 6.91 9.65
N LYS A 138 2.58 7.89 9.94
CA LYS A 138 2.79 8.88 11.00
C LYS A 138 2.69 8.30 12.42
N LEU A 139 2.11 7.12 12.58
CA LEU A 139 1.96 6.49 13.88
C LEU A 139 3.28 5.90 14.42
N ASP A 140 4.28 5.74 13.55
CA ASP A 140 5.62 5.22 13.89
C ASP A 140 5.59 4.08 14.92
N ILE A 141 4.74 3.08 14.64
CA ILE A 141 4.42 1.97 15.56
C ILE A 141 5.69 1.25 16.04
N PHE A 142 6.73 1.21 15.21
CA PHE A 142 7.99 0.53 15.51
C PHE A 142 9.14 1.47 15.88
N GLY A 143 8.91 2.79 15.96
CA GLY A 143 9.97 3.76 16.25
C GLY A 143 11.06 3.86 15.19
N TYR A 144 10.82 3.34 13.98
CA TYR A 144 11.78 3.38 12.87
C TYR A 144 12.09 4.80 12.41
N TYR A 145 11.10 5.68 12.48
CA TYR A 145 11.26 7.07 12.06
C TYR A 145 12.35 7.81 12.82
N LYS A 146 12.53 7.52 14.11
CA LYS A 146 13.60 8.10 14.92
C LYS A 146 15.00 7.63 14.53
N LYS A 147 15.09 6.41 13.96
CA LYS A 147 16.38 5.78 13.56
C LYS A 147 16.74 6.04 12.09
N VAL A 148 15.75 6.28 11.25
CA VAL A 148 15.92 6.46 9.78
C VAL A 148 15.87 7.94 9.40
N THR A 149 15.69 8.84 10.32
CA THR A 149 15.48 10.28 10.13
C THR A 149 16.73 11.08 9.75
N GLY A 150 17.55 10.57 8.85
CA GLY A 150 18.19 11.49 7.91
C GLY A 150 17.29 11.84 6.72
N VAL A 151 16.15 11.18 6.55
CA VAL A 151 15.21 11.46 5.46
C VAL A 151 14.16 12.43 5.98
N GLN A 152 14.32 13.71 5.67
CA GLN A 152 13.24 14.68 5.81
C GLN A 152 12.00 14.14 5.11
N ASN A 153 10.83 14.34 5.71
CA ASN A 153 9.54 14.01 5.11
C ASN A 153 9.40 14.84 3.81
N ILE A 154 9.88 14.30 2.70
CA ILE A 154 9.73 14.92 1.41
C ILE A 154 8.27 14.78 1.04
N ASN A 155 7.51 15.84 1.24
CA ASN A 155 6.14 15.91 0.77
C ASN A 155 6.18 16.11 -0.75
N LEU A 156 6.14 15.03 -1.49
CA LEU A 156 6.11 15.03 -2.97
C LEU A 156 4.78 15.54 -3.53
N LEU A 157 3.77 15.74 -2.69
CA LEU A 157 2.53 16.39 -3.13
C LEU A 157 2.83 17.89 -3.36
N PRO A 158 2.52 18.43 -4.54
CA PRO A 158 2.65 19.86 -4.79
C PRO A 158 1.86 20.59 -3.70
N ASN A 159 2.48 21.61 -3.15
CA ASN A 159 2.09 22.32 -1.93
C ASN A 159 0.65 22.87 -2.07
N ARG A 160 -0.36 22.02 -1.94
CA ARG A 160 -1.79 22.36 -2.09
C ARG A 160 -2.21 23.47 -1.14
N GLU A 161 -1.56 23.58 0.01
CA GLU A 161 -1.83 24.65 0.97
C GLU A 161 -1.30 26.00 0.47
N ALA A 162 -0.12 26.04 -0.16
CA ALA A 162 0.41 27.26 -0.76
C ALA A 162 -0.45 27.72 -1.94
N VAL A 163 -0.90 26.79 -2.78
CA VAL A 163 -1.81 27.10 -3.90
C VAL A 163 -3.18 27.58 -3.39
N LYS A 164 -3.75 26.93 -2.36
CA LYS A 164 -5.00 27.38 -1.73
C LYS A 164 -4.85 28.74 -1.04
N LYS A 165 -3.71 28.98 -0.37
CA LYS A 165 -3.41 30.27 0.26
C LYS A 165 -3.27 31.38 -0.79
N GLY A 166 -2.59 31.11 -1.90
CA GLY A 166 -2.46 32.05 -3.02
C GLY A 166 -3.79 32.38 -3.69
N GLN A 167 -4.69 31.40 -3.85
CA GLN A 167 -6.03 31.62 -4.40
C GLN A 167 -6.92 32.41 -3.42
N ARG A 168 -6.86 32.12 -2.12
CA ARG A 168 -7.60 32.92 -1.10
C ARG A 168 -7.11 34.35 -1.04
N THR A 169 -5.81 34.59 -1.11
CA THR A 169 -5.26 35.95 -1.09
C THR A 169 -5.70 36.73 -2.31
N LYS A 170 -5.74 36.14 -3.52
CA LYS A 170 -6.24 36.76 -4.74
C LYS A 170 -7.75 37.09 -4.65
N LEU A 171 -8.55 36.20 -4.08
CA LEU A 171 -9.97 36.41 -3.86
C LEU A 171 -10.24 37.57 -2.88
N VAL A 172 -9.54 37.59 -1.75
CA VAL A 172 -9.69 38.65 -0.74
C VAL A 172 -9.23 39.99 -1.30
N SER A 173 -8.11 40.06 -2.02
CA SER A 173 -7.64 41.30 -2.64
C SER A 173 -8.61 41.79 -3.73
N GLY A 174 -9.21 40.89 -4.50
CA GLY A 174 -10.23 41.24 -5.51
C GLY A 174 -11.47 41.88 -4.88
N ILE A 175 -11.98 41.30 -3.77
CA ILE A 175 -13.12 41.84 -3.02
C ILE A 175 -12.80 43.24 -2.44
N PHE A 176 -11.58 43.42 -1.92
CA PHE A 176 -11.15 44.69 -1.36
C PHE A 176 -11.12 45.84 -2.41
N VAL A 177 -10.59 45.51 -3.61
CA VAL A 177 -10.54 46.46 -4.74
C VAL A 177 -11.97 46.82 -5.20
N THR A 178 -12.88 45.85 -5.30
CA THR A 178 -14.27 46.16 -5.70
C THR A 178 -14.99 47.06 -4.67
N ILE A 179 -14.78 46.85 -3.38
CA ILE A 179 -15.35 47.69 -2.33
C ILE A 179 -14.81 49.14 -2.46
N ILE A 180 -13.53 49.32 -2.68
CA ILE A 180 -12.92 50.67 -2.87
C ILE A 180 -13.54 51.38 -4.08
N ILE A 181 -13.72 50.67 -5.21
CA ILE A 181 -14.32 51.26 -6.42
C ILE A 181 -15.76 51.71 -6.15
N ILE A 182 -16.56 50.88 -5.42
CA ILE A 182 -17.93 51.25 -5.08
C ILE A 182 -17.98 52.49 -4.18
N ILE A 183 -17.07 52.59 -3.20
CA ILE A 183 -16.99 53.75 -2.31
C ILE A 183 -16.64 55.04 -3.13
N VAL A 184 -15.64 54.93 -4.03
CA VAL A 184 -15.25 56.08 -4.87
C VAL A 184 -16.39 56.55 -5.78
N LEU A 185 -17.07 55.61 -6.40
CA LEU A 185 -18.23 55.91 -7.26
C LEU A 185 -19.39 56.53 -6.48
N SER A 186 -19.67 56.07 -5.25
CA SER A 186 -20.72 56.64 -4.41
C SER A 186 -20.39 58.06 -3.94
N LEU A 187 -19.13 58.32 -3.61
CA LEU A 187 -18.66 59.63 -3.23
C LEU A 187 -18.70 60.63 -4.42
N SER A 188 -18.30 60.18 -5.62
CA SER A 188 -18.35 61.03 -6.81
C SER A 188 -19.80 61.35 -7.23
N GLY A 189 -20.75 60.45 -6.99
CA GLY A 189 -22.19 60.72 -7.25
C GLY A 189 -22.88 61.59 -6.17
N TYR A 190 -22.26 61.70 -4.98
CA TYR A 190 -22.78 62.57 -3.92
C TYR A 190 -22.28 64.02 -4.00
N TYR A 191 -21.08 64.23 -4.56
CA TYR A 191 -20.46 65.58 -4.67
C TYR A 191 -20.49 66.16 -6.10
N GLY A 192 -20.96 65.43 -7.09
CA GLY A 192 -21.17 65.91 -8.46
C GLY A 192 -22.66 66.16 -8.71
#